data_ea32f75ab7559464f0fd80429aa61e40
#
_entry.id   ea32f75ab7559464f0fd80429aa61e40
#
_cell.length_a   1.000
_cell.length_b   1.000
_cell.length_c   1.000
_cell.angle_alpha   90.00
_cell.angle_beta   90.00
_cell.angle_gamma   90.00
#
_symmetry.space_group_name_H-M   'P 1'
#
loop_
_entity.id
_entity.type
_entity.pdbx_description
1 polymer ?
#
loop_
_entity_poly.entity_id
_entity_poly.type
_entity_poly.pdbx_seq_one_letter_code
_entity_poly.pdbx_strand_id
1 'polypeptide(L)'
;MKKPLIYVVDDNKITVKLMRRYLEVNGFEVGEAYDGVECLELVDKQKPDAIVLDVMMPRLDGYDTAKRLKSEASTKEIPVVIVTALNDVPNQIKAIDSGADDFLSKPIEEKLLVAKVRLLSNLSFSRKREKKLREVVASLQNGDKTYQWKPVDEILQEEGLI
;
A
#
# COMPACT_ATOMS: atom_id res chain seq x y z
N MET A 1 -17.71 0.02 6.91
CA MET A 1 -16.25 0.23 6.76
C MET A 1 -15.79 -0.20 5.36
N LYS A 2 -15.05 0.65 4.68
CA LYS A 2 -14.51 0.34 3.35
C LYS A 2 -13.43 -0.75 3.46
N LYS A 3 -13.46 -1.75 2.56
CA LYS A 3 -12.39 -2.76 2.51
C LYS A 3 -11.07 -2.10 2.09
N PRO A 4 -9.94 -2.44 2.73
CA PRO A 4 -8.64 -1.96 2.30
C PRO A 4 -8.34 -2.43 0.87
N LEU A 5 -7.84 -1.52 0.02
CA LEU A 5 -7.43 -1.82 -1.35
C LEU A 5 -5.95 -2.19 -1.38
N ILE A 6 -5.65 -3.36 -1.86
CA ILE A 6 -4.30 -3.90 -1.97
C ILE A 6 -3.96 -4.13 -3.44
N TYR A 7 -2.80 -3.65 -3.89
CA TYR A 7 -2.29 -4.01 -5.19
C TYR A 7 -1.33 -5.21 -5.07
N VAL A 8 -1.55 -6.22 -5.90
CA VAL A 8 -0.65 -7.37 -6.06
C VAL A 8 0.02 -7.27 -7.42
N VAL A 9 1.35 -7.32 -7.41
CA VAL A 9 2.18 -7.04 -8.58
C VAL A 9 3.19 -8.17 -8.76
N ASP A 10 3.03 -8.96 -9.80
CA ASP A 10 3.90 -10.09 -10.17
C ASP A 10 3.67 -10.39 -11.66
N ASP A 11 4.71 -10.67 -12.43
CA ASP A 11 4.58 -11.02 -13.85
C ASP A 11 4.00 -12.42 -14.07
N ASN A 12 4.02 -13.27 -13.04
CA ASN A 12 3.38 -14.57 -13.04
C ASN A 12 1.88 -14.44 -12.67
N LYS A 13 1.01 -14.60 -13.67
CA LYS A 13 -0.44 -14.51 -13.50
C LYS A 13 -1.03 -15.51 -12.50
N ILE A 14 -0.40 -16.69 -12.36
CA ILE A 14 -0.84 -17.70 -11.37
C ILE A 14 -0.55 -17.20 -9.96
N THR A 15 0.62 -16.61 -9.73
CA THR A 15 0.98 -16.01 -8.43
C THR A 15 0.06 -14.84 -8.08
N VAL A 16 -0.25 -13.97 -9.05
CA VAL A 16 -1.21 -12.87 -8.85
C VAL A 16 -2.58 -13.40 -8.44
N LYS A 17 -3.12 -14.41 -9.14
CA LYS A 17 -4.41 -15.02 -8.80
C LYS A 17 -4.41 -15.67 -7.42
N LEU A 18 -3.30 -16.31 -7.04
CA LEU A 18 -3.16 -16.92 -5.72
C LEU A 18 -3.18 -15.86 -4.61
N MET A 19 -2.36 -14.82 -4.73
CA MET A 19 -2.33 -13.71 -3.78
C MET A 19 -3.69 -13.00 -3.68
N ARG A 20 -4.31 -12.73 -4.83
CA ARG A 20 -5.65 -12.16 -4.90
C ARG A 20 -6.65 -12.98 -4.09
N ARG A 21 -6.72 -14.30 -4.34
CA ARG A 21 -7.63 -15.17 -3.61
C ARG A 21 -7.39 -15.13 -2.10
N TYR A 22 -6.14 -15.22 -1.67
CA TYR A 22 -5.79 -15.14 -0.26
C TYR A 22 -6.27 -13.84 0.39
N LEU A 23 -6.11 -12.73 -0.28
CA LEU A 23 -6.50 -11.43 0.23
C LEU A 23 -8.02 -11.21 0.19
N GLU A 24 -8.69 -11.56 -0.91
CA GLU A 24 -10.15 -11.37 -1.06
C GLU A 24 -10.95 -12.16 -0.01
N VAL A 25 -10.59 -13.43 0.25
CA VAL A 25 -11.29 -14.25 1.26
C VAL A 25 -11.04 -13.73 2.69
N ASN A 26 -9.99 -12.94 2.89
CA ASN A 26 -9.67 -12.31 4.17
C ASN A 26 -10.12 -10.83 4.26
N GLY A 27 -11.00 -10.39 3.37
CA GLY A 27 -11.72 -9.11 3.47
C GLY A 27 -11.04 -7.92 2.82
N PHE A 28 -10.08 -8.12 1.92
CA PHE A 28 -9.45 -7.07 1.14
C PHE A 28 -10.09 -6.91 -0.25
N GLU A 29 -9.99 -5.72 -0.81
CA GLU A 29 -10.19 -5.46 -2.23
C GLU A 29 -8.83 -5.53 -2.92
N VAL A 30 -8.75 -6.13 -4.12
CA VAL A 30 -7.48 -6.38 -4.79
C VAL A 30 -7.45 -5.82 -6.20
N GLY A 31 -6.45 -5.01 -6.50
CA GLY A 31 -6.06 -4.63 -7.86
C GLY A 31 -4.82 -5.41 -8.30
N GLU A 32 -4.69 -5.65 -9.59
CA GLU A 32 -3.64 -6.47 -10.19
C GLU A 32 -2.78 -5.65 -11.14
N ALA A 33 -1.47 -5.88 -11.11
CA ALA A 33 -0.52 -5.42 -12.11
C ALA A 33 0.51 -6.52 -12.39
N TYR A 34 1.08 -6.50 -13.58
CA TYR A 34 1.97 -7.56 -14.04
C TYR A 34 3.41 -7.11 -14.24
N ASP A 35 3.70 -5.84 -13.97
CA ASP A 35 5.04 -5.28 -13.87
C ASP A 35 5.02 -3.93 -13.11
N GLY A 36 6.20 -3.36 -12.90
CA GLY A 36 6.33 -2.12 -12.16
C GLY A 36 5.73 -0.90 -12.85
N VAL A 37 5.72 -0.87 -14.20
CA VAL A 37 5.11 0.23 -14.95
C VAL A 37 3.60 0.23 -14.77
N GLU A 38 2.96 -0.93 -14.95
CA GLU A 38 1.51 -1.08 -14.69
C GLU A 38 1.15 -0.74 -13.25
N CYS A 39 2.00 -1.14 -12.29
CA CYS A 39 1.82 -0.79 -10.88
C CYS A 39 1.75 0.73 -10.68
N LEU A 40 2.72 1.47 -11.23
CA LEU A 40 2.74 2.93 -11.12
C LEU A 40 1.52 3.58 -11.78
N GLU A 41 1.12 3.10 -12.96
CA GLU A 41 -0.09 3.57 -13.66
C GLU A 41 -1.38 3.34 -12.84
N LEU A 42 -1.48 2.20 -12.16
CA LEU A 42 -2.60 1.93 -11.24
C LEU A 42 -2.60 2.87 -10.04
N VAL A 43 -1.43 3.10 -9.44
CA VAL A 43 -1.27 4.01 -8.30
C VAL A 43 -1.65 5.44 -8.65
N ASP A 44 -1.35 5.88 -9.87
CA ASP A 44 -1.75 7.21 -10.36
C ASP A 44 -3.27 7.35 -10.49
N LYS A 45 -3.95 6.29 -10.89
CA LYS A 45 -5.41 6.28 -11.01
C LYS A 45 -6.11 6.20 -9.65
N GLN A 46 -5.63 5.33 -8.79
CA GLN A 46 -6.17 5.12 -7.44
C GLN A 46 -5.08 4.64 -6.50
N LYS A 47 -4.91 5.32 -5.37
CA LYS A 47 -3.91 4.95 -4.37
C LYS A 47 -4.40 3.78 -3.51
N PRO A 48 -3.62 2.68 -3.40
CA PRO A 48 -3.95 1.56 -2.54
C PRO A 48 -3.59 1.84 -1.07
N ASP A 49 -4.02 0.95 -0.20
CA ASP A 49 -3.67 0.96 1.22
C ASP A 49 -2.38 0.17 1.51
N ALA A 50 -1.98 -0.72 0.60
CA ALA A 50 -0.66 -1.37 0.57
C ALA A 50 -0.39 -1.97 -0.82
N ILE A 51 0.87 -2.26 -1.13
CA ILE A 51 1.31 -2.91 -2.36
C ILE A 51 2.15 -4.14 -2.00
N VAL A 52 1.82 -5.28 -2.61
CA VAL A 52 2.60 -6.51 -2.57
C VAL A 52 3.30 -6.65 -3.91
N LEU A 53 4.62 -6.61 -3.92
CA LEU A 53 5.42 -6.33 -5.10
C LEU A 53 6.52 -7.37 -5.29
N ASP A 54 6.45 -8.16 -6.35
CA ASP A 54 7.51 -9.07 -6.75
C ASP A 54 8.76 -8.31 -7.23
N VAL A 55 9.93 -8.92 -7.06
CA VAL A 55 11.21 -8.32 -7.47
C VAL A 55 11.45 -8.52 -8.96
N MET A 56 11.36 -9.76 -9.43
CA MET A 56 11.77 -10.17 -10.78
C MET A 56 10.64 -9.96 -11.78
N MET A 57 10.58 -8.78 -12.37
CA MET A 57 9.57 -8.43 -13.38
C MET A 57 10.21 -7.75 -14.60
N PRO A 58 9.59 -7.88 -15.80
CA PRO A 58 10.04 -7.15 -16.99
C PRO A 58 9.74 -5.64 -16.88
N ARG A 59 10.35 -4.85 -17.71
CA ARG A 59 10.27 -3.39 -17.85
C ARG A 59 10.78 -2.61 -16.63
N LEU A 60 10.23 -2.85 -15.45
CA LEU A 60 10.64 -2.21 -14.21
C LEU A 60 10.54 -3.24 -13.07
N ASP A 61 11.66 -3.53 -12.42
CA ASP A 61 11.70 -4.50 -11.32
C ASP A 61 11.07 -3.95 -10.02
N GLY A 62 10.89 -4.84 -9.04
CA GLY A 62 10.24 -4.48 -7.79
C GLY A 62 11.03 -3.49 -6.94
N TYR A 63 12.36 -3.55 -6.94
CA TYR A 63 13.18 -2.61 -6.17
C TYR A 63 13.09 -1.20 -6.74
N ASP A 64 13.20 -1.05 -8.05
CA ASP A 64 13.12 0.25 -8.71
C ASP A 64 11.70 0.81 -8.65
N THR A 65 10.67 -0.04 -8.72
CA THR A 65 9.28 0.37 -8.50
C THR A 65 9.09 0.92 -7.09
N ALA A 66 9.58 0.22 -6.06
CA ALA A 66 9.52 0.67 -4.68
C ALA A 66 10.26 2.01 -4.48
N LYS A 67 11.46 2.15 -5.05
CA LYS A 67 12.22 3.42 -4.98
C LYS A 67 11.45 4.59 -5.58
N ARG A 68 10.83 4.40 -6.75
CA ARG A 68 10.01 5.45 -7.38
C ARG A 68 8.82 5.84 -6.51
N LEU A 69 8.07 4.85 -5.98
CA LEU A 69 6.97 5.10 -5.07
C LEU A 69 7.41 5.88 -3.83
N LYS A 70 8.57 5.53 -3.26
CA LYS A 70 9.07 6.15 -2.03
C LYS A 70 9.73 7.51 -2.25
N SER A 71 10.13 7.84 -3.48
CA SER A 71 10.74 9.13 -3.83
C SER A 71 9.72 10.26 -4.02
N GLU A 72 8.46 9.94 -4.30
CA GLU A 72 7.42 10.93 -4.56
C GLU A 72 6.59 11.24 -3.31
N ALA A 73 6.36 12.53 -3.04
CA ALA A 73 5.58 12.98 -1.88
C ALA A 73 4.14 12.42 -1.87
N SER A 74 3.56 12.18 -3.05
CA SER A 74 2.19 11.70 -3.20
C SER A 74 2.01 10.20 -2.94
N THR A 75 3.09 9.41 -2.97
CA THR A 75 3.06 7.94 -2.89
C THR A 75 3.97 7.34 -1.82
N LYS A 76 4.92 8.12 -1.29
CA LYS A 76 5.91 7.64 -0.30
C LYS A 76 5.30 7.00 0.96
N GLU A 77 4.10 7.40 1.33
CA GLU A 77 3.41 6.88 2.51
C GLU A 77 2.67 5.56 2.25
N ILE A 78 2.56 5.11 1.00
CA ILE A 78 1.95 3.83 0.65
C ILE A 78 2.87 2.70 1.12
N PRO A 79 2.41 1.80 2.00
CA PRO A 79 3.20 0.67 2.43
C PRO A 79 3.49 -0.30 1.29
N VAL A 80 4.74 -0.78 1.20
CA VAL A 80 5.21 -1.71 0.18
C VAL A 80 5.83 -2.93 0.84
N VAL A 81 5.34 -4.12 0.46
CA VAL A 81 5.92 -5.42 0.82
C VAL A 81 6.59 -6.01 -0.41
N ILE A 82 7.88 -6.22 -0.35
CA ILE A 82 8.63 -6.92 -1.40
C ILE A 82 8.47 -8.43 -1.24
N VAL A 83 8.13 -9.11 -2.32
CA VAL A 83 8.08 -10.59 -2.38
C VAL A 83 9.24 -11.09 -3.23
N THR A 84 10.03 -12.00 -2.68
CA THR A 84 11.22 -12.50 -3.37
C THR A 84 11.46 -14.00 -3.12
N ALA A 85 11.96 -14.70 -4.13
CA ALA A 85 12.49 -16.04 -3.96
C ALA A 85 13.92 -16.05 -3.37
N LEU A 86 14.55 -14.87 -3.29
CA LEU A 86 15.94 -14.69 -2.88
C LEU A 86 15.98 -14.28 -1.41
N ASN A 87 16.34 -15.22 -0.54
CA ASN A 87 16.36 -15.03 0.92
C ASN A 87 17.75 -14.71 1.48
N ASP A 88 18.74 -14.44 0.62
CA ASP A 88 20.07 -14.09 1.09
C ASP A 88 20.15 -12.65 1.63
N VAL A 89 21.15 -12.40 2.45
CA VAL A 89 21.38 -11.10 3.08
C VAL A 89 21.50 -9.96 2.06
N PRO A 90 22.22 -10.08 0.92
CA PRO A 90 22.28 -9.02 -0.07
C PRO A 90 20.92 -8.58 -0.63
N ASN A 91 19.99 -9.52 -0.85
CA ASN A 91 18.67 -9.19 -1.36
C ASN A 91 17.76 -8.58 -0.29
N GLN A 92 17.90 -8.97 0.98
CA GLN A 92 17.25 -8.31 2.10
C GLN A 92 17.72 -6.85 2.23
N ILE A 93 19.01 -6.59 2.10
CA ILE A 93 19.57 -5.24 2.09
C ILE A 93 18.99 -4.41 0.94
N LYS A 94 18.91 -4.97 -0.27
CA LYS A 94 18.29 -4.27 -1.42
C LYS A 94 16.82 -3.92 -1.17
N ALA A 95 16.06 -4.79 -0.52
CA ALA A 95 14.68 -4.50 -0.14
C ALA A 95 14.59 -3.32 0.82
N ILE A 96 15.44 -3.27 1.83
CA ILE A 96 15.54 -2.15 2.78
C ILE A 96 15.96 -0.87 2.04
N ASP A 97 16.98 -0.92 1.20
CA ASP A 97 17.51 0.23 0.44
C ASP A 97 16.50 0.78 -0.58
N SER A 98 15.57 -0.06 -1.05
CA SER A 98 14.47 0.39 -1.91
C SER A 98 13.41 1.21 -1.18
N GLY A 99 13.47 1.25 0.16
CA GLY A 99 12.48 1.90 1.01
C GLY A 99 11.24 1.06 1.27
N ALA A 100 11.24 -0.24 0.91
CA ALA A 100 10.14 -1.14 1.23
C ALA A 100 9.93 -1.23 2.75
N ASP A 101 8.68 -1.37 3.16
CA ASP A 101 8.29 -1.41 4.58
C ASP A 101 8.47 -2.81 5.18
N ASP A 102 8.36 -3.84 4.35
CA ASP A 102 8.53 -5.24 4.76
C ASP A 102 8.87 -6.12 3.55
N PHE A 103 9.18 -7.38 3.80
CA PHE A 103 9.41 -8.38 2.74
C PHE A 103 8.79 -9.73 3.09
N LEU A 104 8.55 -10.54 2.06
CA LEU A 104 8.05 -11.91 2.13
C LEU A 104 8.89 -12.80 1.22
N SER A 105 9.15 -14.00 1.70
CA SER A 105 9.83 -15.04 0.92
C SER A 105 8.83 -15.90 0.15
N LYS A 106 9.18 -16.30 -1.07
CA LYS A 106 8.47 -17.36 -1.79
C LYS A 106 8.94 -18.74 -1.27
N PRO A 107 8.07 -19.73 -1.15
CA PRO A 107 6.63 -19.74 -1.50
C PRO A 107 5.79 -18.88 -0.55
N ILE A 108 4.75 -18.24 -1.12
CA ILE A 108 3.87 -17.31 -0.36
C ILE A 108 2.94 -18.12 0.52
N GLU A 109 3.05 -17.92 1.83
CA GLU A 109 2.15 -18.48 2.82
C GLU A 109 0.98 -17.53 3.08
N GLU A 110 -0.26 -18.03 2.95
CA GLU A 110 -1.48 -17.21 3.09
C GLU A 110 -1.53 -16.43 4.40
N LYS A 111 -1.34 -17.12 5.55
CA LYS A 111 -1.43 -16.50 6.86
C LYS A 111 -0.43 -15.37 7.07
N LEU A 112 0.79 -15.56 6.57
CA LEU A 112 1.85 -14.57 6.70
C LEU A 112 1.61 -13.37 5.78
N LEU A 113 1.19 -13.59 4.54
CA LEU A 113 0.80 -12.53 3.60
C LEU A 113 -0.33 -11.68 4.20
N VAL A 114 -1.40 -12.33 4.64
CA VAL A 114 -2.57 -11.64 5.20
C VAL A 114 -2.20 -10.86 6.45
N ALA A 115 -1.40 -11.42 7.36
CA ALA A 115 -0.97 -10.74 8.58
C ALA A 115 -0.14 -9.48 8.28
N LYS A 116 0.82 -9.56 7.37
CA LYS A 116 1.67 -8.41 6.99
C LYS A 116 0.86 -7.33 6.29
N VAL A 117 0.02 -7.71 5.33
CA VAL A 117 -0.83 -6.76 4.60
C VAL A 117 -1.82 -6.08 5.53
N ARG A 118 -2.42 -6.82 6.48
CA ARG A 118 -3.34 -6.26 7.48
C ARG A 118 -2.66 -5.25 8.38
N LEU A 119 -1.48 -5.57 8.89
CA LEU A 119 -0.70 -4.66 9.73
C LEU A 119 -0.38 -3.35 8.98
N LEU A 120 0.11 -3.46 7.75
CA LEU A 120 0.53 -2.31 6.95
C LEU A 120 -0.64 -1.46 6.46
N SER A 121 -1.76 -2.09 6.06
CA SER A 121 -2.97 -1.34 5.69
C SER A 121 -3.57 -0.60 6.88
N ASN A 122 -3.57 -1.18 8.08
CA ASN A 122 -4.00 -0.50 9.30
C ASN A 122 -3.12 0.71 9.62
N LEU A 123 -1.80 0.58 9.44
CA LEU A 123 -0.88 1.71 9.59
C LEU A 123 -1.18 2.82 8.58
N SER A 124 -1.47 2.47 7.33
CA SER A 124 -1.89 3.42 6.30
C SER A 124 -3.16 4.18 6.70
N PHE A 125 -4.18 3.49 7.21
CA PHE A 125 -5.41 4.13 7.72
C PHE A 125 -5.12 5.08 8.87
N SER A 126 -4.30 4.68 9.84
CA SER A 126 -3.93 5.52 10.98
C SER A 126 -3.23 6.81 10.53
N ARG A 127 -2.31 6.73 9.58
CA ARG A 127 -1.63 7.91 9.00
C ARG A 127 -2.61 8.84 8.27
N LYS A 128 -3.54 8.30 7.49
CA LYS A 128 -4.57 9.08 6.79
C LYS A 128 -5.47 9.81 7.78
N ARG A 129 -5.91 9.13 8.85
CA ARG A 129 -6.72 9.74 9.92
C ARG A 129 -5.96 10.88 10.60
N GLU A 130 -4.72 10.65 10.99
CA GLU A 130 -3.90 11.67 11.65
C GLU A 130 -3.70 12.90 10.76
N LYS A 131 -3.38 12.68 9.48
CA LYS A 131 -3.25 13.77 8.50
C LYS A 131 -4.54 14.58 8.39
N LYS A 132 -5.68 13.92 8.25
CA LYS A 132 -6.98 14.59 8.14
C LYS A 132 -7.30 15.41 9.40
N LEU A 133 -7.06 14.86 10.58
CA LEU A 133 -7.24 15.58 11.84
C LEU A 133 -6.37 16.83 11.93
N ARG A 134 -5.11 16.76 11.50
CA ARG A 134 -4.20 17.92 11.46
C ARG A 134 -4.71 19.01 10.51
N GLU A 135 -5.24 18.63 9.34
CA GLU A 135 -5.82 19.56 8.38
C GLU A 135 -7.04 20.30 8.97
N VAL A 136 -7.92 19.57 9.66
CA VAL A 136 -9.08 20.14 10.35
C VAL A 136 -8.64 21.14 11.44
N VAL A 137 -7.68 20.74 12.28
CA VAL A 137 -7.16 21.63 13.34
C VAL A 137 -6.54 22.89 12.75
N ALA A 138 -5.76 22.76 11.67
CA ALA A 138 -5.14 23.91 11.00
C ALA A 138 -6.19 24.87 10.43
N SER A 139 -7.26 24.35 9.81
CA SER A 139 -8.36 25.18 9.29
C SER A 139 -9.06 25.94 10.40
N LEU A 140 -9.32 25.31 11.54
CA LEU A 140 -9.93 25.95 12.71
C LEU A 140 -9.03 27.04 13.31
N GLN A 141 -7.71 26.79 13.43
CA GLN A 141 -6.74 27.74 13.98
C GLN A 141 -6.54 28.97 13.09
N ASN A 142 -6.59 28.79 11.78
CA ASN A 142 -6.40 29.86 10.80
C ASN A 142 -7.68 30.69 10.56
N GLY A 143 -8.79 30.38 11.25
CA GLY A 143 -10.05 31.10 11.12
C GLY A 143 -10.66 30.98 9.73
N ASP A 144 -10.50 29.85 9.07
CA ASP A 144 -11.06 29.59 7.75
C ASP A 144 -12.59 29.67 7.81
N LYS A 145 -13.12 30.80 7.32
CA LYS A 145 -14.59 31.08 7.32
C LYS A 145 -15.36 30.17 6.35
N THR A 146 -14.66 29.45 5.48
CA THR A 146 -15.27 28.48 4.56
C THR A 146 -15.42 27.11 5.19
N TYR A 147 -14.70 26.86 6.29
CA TYR A 147 -14.80 25.60 7.02
C TYR A 147 -16.13 25.52 7.77
N GLN A 148 -16.99 24.60 7.34
CA GLN A 148 -18.19 24.25 8.09
C GLN A 148 -17.82 23.25 9.18
N TRP A 149 -18.05 23.65 10.43
CA TRP A 149 -17.76 22.77 11.56
C TRP A 149 -18.59 21.48 11.46
N LYS A 150 -17.91 20.35 11.52
CA LYS A 150 -18.50 19.02 11.60
C LYS A 150 -17.85 18.23 12.74
N PRO A 151 -18.60 17.31 13.39
CA PRO A 151 -17.99 16.37 14.33
C PRO A 151 -16.87 15.59 13.66
N VAL A 152 -15.81 15.30 14.41
CA VAL A 152 -14.64 14.57 13.89
C VAL A 152 -15.02 13.21 13.29
N ASP A 153 -15.95 12.51 13.94
CA ASP A 153 -16.43 11.20 13.48
C ASP A 153 -17.13 11.30 12.11
N GLU A 154 -17.91 12.35 11.89
CA GLU A 154 -18.56 12.62 10.59
C GLU A 154 -17.52 12.85 9.49
N ILE A 155 -16.49 13.65 9.77
CA ILE A 155 -15.39 13.91 8.83
C ILE A 155 -14.65 12.60 8.48
N LEU A 156 -14.37 11.78 9.48
CA LEU A 156 -13.68 10.51 9.27
C LEU A 156 -14.53 9.50 8.51
N GLN A 157 -15.86 9.49 8.72
CA GLN A 157 -16.80 8.66 7.96
C GLN A 157 -16.86 9.07 6.49
N GLU A 158 -16.98 10.37 6.19
CA GLU A 158 -17.01 10.88 4.80
C GLU A 158 -15.74 10.50 4.02
N GLU A 159 -14.60 10.49 4.69
CA GLU A 159 -13.31 10.08 4.10
C GLU A 159 -13.12 8.55 4.07
N GLY A 160 -14.06 7.77 4.63
CA GLY A 160 -13.95 6.31 4.73
C GLY A 160 -12.84 5.83 5.66
N LEU A 161 -12.53 6.63 6.69
CA LEU A 161 -11.43 6.37 7.65
C LEU A 161 -11.90 5.71 8.96
N ILE A 162 -13.21 5.60 9.14
CA ILE A 162 -13.88 4.82 10.19
C ILE A 162 -15.17 4.22 9.67
#